data_7136408c87fb7f8ae8180d9a097d640a
#
_entry.id   7136408c87fb7f8ae8180d9a097d640a
#
_cell.length_a   1.000
_cell.length_b   1.000
_cell.length_c   1.000
_cell.angle_alpha   90.00
_cell.angle_beta   90.00
_cell.angle_gamma   90.00
#
_symmetry.space_group_name_H-M   'P 1'
#
loop_
_entity.id
_entity.type
_entity.pdbx_description
1 polymer ?
#
loop_
_entity_poly.entity_id
_entity_poly.type
_entity_poly.pdbx_seq_one_letter_code
_entity_poly.pdbx_strand_id
1 'polypeptide(L)'
;MASAPRYQLNKNKYLLAPESERLRKILTDFQDKDPRNCLMIWTALRTGARAQEVLNIQRSDLNPYDESIFIRGLKNSNDREIPVHSAFFERLHRFAEQQGGTSVFPISYNRLFQIWELYRPVPKKFHSLRHTFAIELYQKTKDLRLVQVALGHRNIANTMVYADYVYSQQELRKLIL
;
A
#
# COMPACT_ATOMS: atom_id res chain seq x y z
N MET A 1 -10.52 -31.39 -19.22
CA MET A 1 -9.46 -30.37 -19.25
C MET A 1 -9.40 -29.70 -17.87
N ALA A 2 -8.31 -29.82 -17.14
CA ALA A 2 -8.13 -29.11 -15.90
C ALA A 2 -8.08 -27.60 -16.22
N SER A 3 -8.98 -26.80 -15.68
CA SER A 3 -8.89 -25.35 -15.79
C SER A 3 -7.56 -24.91 -15.20
N ALA A 4 -6.86 -23.99 -15.87
CA ALA A 4 -5.64 -23.41 -15.34
C ALA A 4 -5.91 -22.93 -13.91
N PRO A 5 -5.01 -23.19 -12.95
CA PRO A 5 -5.25 -22.79 -11.57
C PRO A 5 -5.47 -21.29 -11.54
N ARG A 6 -6.60 -20.85 -10.98
CA ARG A 6 -6.86 -19.43 -10.73
C ARG A 6 -5.67 -18.86 -9.96
N TYR A 7 -5.21 -17.69 -10.38
CA TYR A 7 -4.16 -16.98 -9.66
C TYR A 7 -4.58 -16.86 -8.19
N GLN A 8 -3.89 -17.56 -7.33
CA GLN A 8 -4.09 -17.47 -5.88
C GLN A 8 -2.98 -16.62 -5.27
N LEU A 9 -3.39 -15.68 -4.44
CA LEU A 9 -2.46 -14.88 -3.66
C LEU A 9 -1.92 -15.75 -2.52
N ASN A 10 -0.70 -16.21 -2.60
CA ASN A 10 -0.09 -17.01 -1.55
C ASN A 10 0.54 -16.13 -0.44
N LYS A 11 0.82 -16.73 0.72
CA LYS A 11 1.37 -16.05 1.90
C LYS A 11 2.70 -15.32 1.66
N ASN A 12 3.41 -15.62 0.57
CA ASN A 12 4.67 -14.94 0.22
C ASN A 12 4.46 -13.61 -0.50
N LYS A 13 3.23 -13.31 -0.92
CA LYS A 13 2.91 -12.11 -1.70
C LYS A 13 2.39 -10.94 -0.88
N TYR A 14 2.05 -11.14 0.39
CA TYR A 14 1.60 -10.09 1.31
C TYR A 14 2.22 -10.26 2.69
N LEU A 15 2.18 -9.22 3.49
CA LEU A 15 2.66 -9.29 4.88
C LEU A 15 1.58 -9.92 5.77
N LEU A 16 1.96 -10.96 6.51
CA LEU A 16 1.12 -11.50 7.57
C LEU A 16 0.97 -10.47 8.70
N ALA A 17 -0.05 -10.61 9.54
CA ALA A 17 -0.29 -9.64 10.62
C ALA A 17 0.95 -9.38 11.49
N PRO A 18 1.70 -10.39 11.98
CA PRO A 18 2.92 -10.13 12.75
C PRO A 18 4.03 -9.43 11.95
N GLU A 19 4.13 -9.72 10.65
CA GLU A 19 5.11 -9.10 9.75
C GLU A 19 4.76 -7.63 9.50
N SER A 20 3.47 -7.34 9.28
CA SER A 20 2.95 -5.99 9.11
C SER A 20 3.15 -5.14 10.37
N GLU A 21 2.87 -5.69 11.55
CA GLU A 21 3.11 -5.03 12.84
C GLU A 21 4.59 -4.73 13.04
N ARG A 22 5.46 -5.69 12.74
CA ARG A 22 6.91 -5.51 12.84
C ARG A 22 7.40 -4.40 11.91
N LEU A 23 6.90 -4.36 10.65
CA LEU A 23 7.24 -3.28 9.73
C LEU A 23 6.79 -1.92 10.28
N ARG A 24 5.55 -1.82 10.76
CA ARG A 24 5.01 -0.57 11.34
C ARG A 24 5.86 -0.08 12.51
N LYS A 25 6.30 -1.00 13.37
CA LYS A 25 7.21 -0.68 14.48
C LYS A 25 8.56 -0.15 13.97
N ILE A 26 9.18 -0.84 13.03
CA ILE A 26 10.46 -0.41 12.43
C ILE A 26 10.32 1.00 11.85
N LEU A 27 9.29 1.25 11.05
CA LEU A 27 9.07 2.55 10.44
C LEU A 27 8.83 3.66 11.49
N THR A 28 8.10 3.35 12.55
CA THR A 28 7.87 4.30 13.66
C THR A 28 9.17 4.60 14.41
N ASP A 29 9.97 3.59 14.69
CA ASP A 29 11.24 3.76 15.44
C ASP A 29 12.29 4.57 14.63
N PHE A 30 12.25 4.50 13.30
CA PHE A 30 13.22 5.15 12.42
C PHE A 30 12.73 6.42 11.73
N GLN A 31 11.46 6.78 11.83
CA GLN A 31 10.86 7.88 11.07
C GLN A 31 11.50 9.26 11.33
N ASP A 32 12.12 9.48 12.48
CA ASP A 32 12.79 10.75 12.79
C ASP A 32 14.25 10.77 12.33
N LYS A 33 14.87 9.59 12.23
CA LYS A 33 16.26 9.43 11.77
C LYS A 33 16.37 9.33 10.25
N ASP A 34 15.39 8.72 9.62
CA ASP A 34 15.33 8.48 8.17
C ASP A 34 13.94 8.77 7.62
N PRO A 35 13.48 10.03 7.68
CA PRO A 35 12.11 10.40 7.38
C PRO A 35 11.70 10.09 5.93
N ARG A 36 12.56 10.35 4.94
CA ARG A 36 12.23 10.10 3.53
C ARG A 36 11.90 8.63 3.29
N ASN A 37 12.77 7.74 3.71
CA ASN A 37 12.64 6.31 3.43
C ASN A 37 11.45 5.71 4.20
N CYS A 38 11.28 6.08 5.46
CA CYS A 38 10.13 5.64 6.26
C CYS A 38 8.81 6.16 5.70
N LEU A 39 8.71 7.44 5.34
CA LEU A 39 7.50 8.03 4.74
C LEU A 39 7.17 7.39 3.39
N MET A 40 8.17 7.08 2.58
CA MET A 40 7.97 6.39 1.30
C MET A 40 7.33 5.00 1.48
N ILE A 41 7.84 4.21 2.40
CA ILE A 41 7.30 2.87 2.69
C ILE A 41 5.91 2.99 3.32
N TRP A 42 5.73 3.93 4.27
CA TRP A 42 4.42 4.24 4.85
C TRP A 42 3.38 4.63 3.79
N THR A 43 3.79 5.46 2.82
CA THR A 43 2.90 5.88 1.72
C THR A 43 2.41 4.67 0.94
N ALA A 44 3.31 3.76 0.55
CA ALA A 44 2.93 2.53 -0.15
C ALA A 44 1.97 1.65 0.69
N LEU A 45 2.25 1.48 1.97
CA LEU A 45 1.43 0.67 2.87
C LEU A 45 0.04 1.26 3.12
N ARG A 46 -0.07 2.60 3.19
CA ARG A 46 -1.31 3.32 3.48
C ARG A 46 -2.18 3.63 2.27
N THR A 47 -1.62 3.58 1.08
CA THR A 47 -2.35 3.92 -0.16
C THR A 47 -2.49 2.74 -1.12
N GLY A 48 -1.76 1.67 -0.90
CA GLY A 48 -1.69 0.55 -1.82
C GLY A 48 -1.04 0.89 -3.17
N ALA A 49 -0.35 2.03 -3.27
CA ALA A 49 0.31 2.47 -4.50
C ALA A 49 1.45 1.53 -4.89
N ARG A 50 1.64 1.37 -6.20
CA ARG A 50 2.81 0.65 -6.74
C ARG A 50 4.07 1.47 -6.55
N ALA A 51 5.24 0.82 -6.58
CA ALA A 51 6.53 1.49 -6.41
C ALA A 51 6.67 2.75 -7.29
N GLN A 52 6.41 2.63 -8.59
CA GLN A 52 6.50 3.77 -9.50
C GLN A 52 5.42 4.82 -9.24
N GLU A 53 4.22 4.43 -8.84
CA GLU A 53 3.17 5.37 -8.46
C GLU A 53 3.60 6.20 -7.23
N VAL A 54 4.24 5.58 -6.24
CA VAL A 54 4.80 6.28 -5.06
C VAL A 54 5.87 7.29 -5.49
N LEU A 55 6.80 6.89 -6.36
CA LEU A 55 7.87 7.77 -6.85
C LEU A 55 7.35 8.91 -7.71
N ASN A 56 6.19 8.74 -8.35
CA ASN A 56 5.57 9.76 -9.18
C ASN A 56 4.77 10.81 -8.37
N ILE A 57 4.62 10.64 -7.06
CA ILE A 57 3.90 11.60 -6.21
C ILE A 57 4.65 12.93 -6.20
N GLN A 58 3.93 13.97 -6.58
CA GLN A 58 4.40 15.34 -6.52
C GLN A 58 3.87 16.04 -5.27
N ARG A 59 4.55 17.11 -4.85
CA ARG A 59 4.08 17.93 -3.74
C ARG A 59 2.66 18.46 -3.95
N SER A 60 2.32 18.82 -5.20
CA SER A 60 0.98 19.27 -5.59
C SER A 60 -0.11 18.18 -5.50
N ASP A 61 0.28 16.90 -5.34
CA ASP A 61 -0.65 15.79 -5.16
C ASP A 61 -1.09 15.60 -3.71
N LEU A 62 -0.48 16.32 -2.79
CA LEU A 62 -0.87 16.32 -1.38
C LEU A 62 -1.97 17.35 -1.15
N ASN A 63 -3.17 16.90 -0.82
CA ASN A 63 -4.32 17.76 -0.58
C ASN A 63 -4.47 18.01 0.94
N PRO A 64 -4.08 19.20 1.44
CA PRO A 64 -4.16 19.49 2.86
C PRO A 64 -5.59 19.72 3.36
N TYR A 65 -6.54 19.97 2.47
CA TYR A 65 -7.93 20.15 2.85
C TYR A 65 -8.61 18.83 3.22
N ASP A 66 -8.39 17.78 2.41
CA ASP A 66 -8.98 16.46 2.63
C ASP A 66 -8.00 15.46 3.29
N GLU A 67 -6.77 15.90 3.57
CA GLU A 67 -5.70 15.04 4.10
C GLU A 67 -5.52 13.77 3.25
N SER A 68 -5.48 13.97 1.94
CA SER A 68 -5.44 12.89 0.95
C SER A 68 -4.26 13.02 0.00
N ILE A 69 -3.94 11.92 -0.65
CA ILE A 69 -2.85 11.81 -1.62
C ILE A 69 -3.43 11.39 -2.96
N PHE A 70 -3.21 12.21 -3.99
CA PHE A 70 -3.56 11.87 -5.35
C PHE A 70 -2.51 10.92 -5.94
N ILE A 71 -2.96 9.78 -6.41
CA ILE A 71 -2.11 8.74 -7.01
C ILE A 71 -2.44 8.65 -8.50
N ARG A 72 -1.48 9.02 -9.35
CA ARG A 72 -1.60 8.83 -10.79
C ARG A 72 -1.44 7.37 -11.13
N GLY A 73 -2.48 6.80 -11.74
CA GLY A 73 -2.46 5.42 -12.21
C GLY A 73 -1.43 5.23 -13.33
N LEU A 74 -0.70 4.11 -13.25
CA LEU A 74 0.14 3.67 -14.34
C LEU A 74 -0.73 3.07 -15.46
N LYS A 75 -0.11 2.68 -16.58
CA LYS A 75 -0.78 1.99 -17.69
C LYS A 75 -1.75 0.92 -17.17
N ASN A 76 -3.00 0.98 -17.60
CA ASN A 76 -4.10 0.11 -17.19
C ASN A 76 -4.58 0.26 -15.72
N SER A 77 -4.22 1.33 -15.06
CA SER A 77 -4.72 1.70 -13.72
C SER A 77 -5.43 3.06 -13.78
N ASN A 78 -6.45 3.22 -12.95
CA ASN A 78 -7.12 4.51 -12.77
C ASN A 78 -6.36 5.39 -11.77
N ASP A 79 -6.45 6.70 -12.00
CA ASP A 79 -6.10 7.68 -10.98
C ASP A 79 -7.04 7.55 -9.78
N ARG A 80 -6.55 7.90 -8.60
CA ARG A 80 -7.34 7.86 -7.38
C ARG A 80 -6.79 8.80 -6.33
N GLU A 81 -7.64 9.22 -5.44
CA GLU A 81 -7.28 10.02 -4.28
C GLU A 81 -7.55 9.21 -3.02
N ILE A 82 -6.54 9.06 -2.18
CA ILE A 82 -6.59 8.19 -0.99
C ILE A 82 -6.43 9.04 0.26
N PRO A 83 -7.45 9.11 1.12
CA PRO A 83 -7.33 9.78 2.40
C PRO A 83 -6.42 8.98 3.34
N VAL A 84 -5.67 9.69 4.16
CA VAL A 84 -4.76 9.09 5.14
C VAL A 84 -4.96 9.74 6.50
N HIS A 85 -4.45 9.12 7.55
CA HIS A 85 -4.54 9.69 8.90
C HIS A 85 -3.84 11.06 9.00
N SER A 86 -4.46 12.01 9.68
CA SER A 86 -3.99 13.40 9.87
C SER A 86 -2.53 13.47 10.31
N ALA A 87 -2.14 12.72 11.33
CA ALA A 87 -0.76 12.72 11.83
C ALA A 87 0.26 12.26 10.77
N PHE A 88 -0.11 11.30 9.92
CA PHE A 88 0.73 10.87 8.82
C PHE A 88 0.77 11.92 7.72
N PHE A 89 -0.38 12.47 7.35
CA PHE A 89 -0.47 13.51 6.34
C PHE A 89 0.37 14.73 6.70
N GLU A 90 0.23 15.25 7.92
CA GLU A 90 1.00 16.38 8.41
C GLU A 90 2.51 16.14 8.33
N ARG A 91 2.96 14.94 8.73
CA ARG A 91 4.38 14.58 8.67
C ARG A 91 4.88 14.52 7.21
N LEU A 92 4.11 13.90 6.32
CA LEU A 92 4.43 13.79 4.90
C LEU A 92 4.45 15.17 4.23
N HIS A 93 3.44 15.98 4.47
CA HIS A 93 3.31 17.32 3.92
C HIS A 93 4.46 18.24 4.38
N ARG A 94 4.77 18.24 5.67
CA ARG A 94 5.90 18.98 6.22
C ARG A 94 7.22 18.54 5.62
N PHE A 95 7.44 17.25 5.48
CA PHE A 95 8.62 16.71 4.82
C PHE A 95 8.74 17.21 3.37
N ALA A 96 7.67 17.14 2.60
CA ALA A 96 7.63 17.59 1.21
C ALA A 96 7.91 19.09 1.08
N GLU A 97 7.36 19.90 1.98
CA GLU A 97 7.61 21.36 2.00
C GLU A 97 9.08 21.69 2.37
N GLN A 98 9.64 21.02 3.36
CA GLN A 98 11.02 21.22 3.79
C GLN A 98 12.05 20.78 2.76
N GLN A 99 11.76 19.70 2.04
CA GLN A 99 12.67 19.20 1.01
C GLN A 99 12.75 20.15 -0.19
N GLY A 100 11.67 20.85 -0.50
CA GLY A 100 11.55 21.65 -1.72
C GLY A 100 11.46 20.79 -2.99
N GLY A 101 11.39 21.43 -4.14
CA GLY A 101 11.26 20.73 -5.42
C GLY A 101 9.85 20.22 -5.67
N THR A 102 9.67 19.48 -6.76
CA THR A 102 8.36 18.99 -7.23
C THR A 102 8.03 17.60 -6.68
N SER A 103 9.00 16.70 -6.71
CA SER A 103 8.84 15.31 -6.29
C SER A 103 8.90 15.19 -4.76
N VAL A 104 8.01 14.40 -4.18
CA VAL A 104 8.04 14.08 -2.75
C VAL A 104 9.19 13.10 -2.44
N PHE A 105 9.42 12.14 -3.33
CA PHE A 105 10.46 11.11 -3.16
C PHE A 105 11.41 11.09 -4.37
N PRO A 106 12.39 12.02 -4.45
CA PRO A 106 13.28 12.17 -5.60
C PRO A 106 14.40 11.12 -5.58
N ILE A 107 14.05 9.87 -5.72
CA ILE A 107 14.96 8.74 -5.81
C ILE A 107 14.62 7.87 -7.01
N SER A 108 15.58 7.07 -7.47
CA SER A 108 15.37 6.14 -8.57
C SER A 108 14.56 4.91 -8.14
N TYR A 109 13.97 4.25 -9.13
CA TYR A 109 13.25 3.00 -8.95
C TYR A 109 14.14 1.92 -8.30
N ASN A 110 15.39 1.78 -8.77
CA ASN A 110 16.33 0.82 -8.19
C ASN A 110 16.67 1.15 -6.73
N ARG A 111 16.82 2.45 -6.41
CA ARG A 111 17.11 2.87 -5.04
C ARG A 111 15.97 2.54 -4.09
N LEU A 112 14.72 2.67 -4.52
CA LEU A 112 13.55 2.26 -3.73
C LEU A 112 13.65 0.80 -3.29
N PHE A 113 14.01 -0.12 -4.20
CA PHE A 113 14.14 -1.54 -3.85
C PHE A 113 15.30 -1.81 -2.90
N GLN A 114 16.42 -1.13 -3.06
CA GLN A 114 17.54 -1.23 -2.10
C GLN A 114 17.11 -0.78 -0.69
N ILE A 115 16.36 0.30 -0.61
CA ILE A 115 15.81 0.79 0.66
C ILE A 115 14.83 -0.22 1.25
N TRP A 116 13.94 -0.77 0.43
CA TRP A 116 13.00 -1.79 0.87
C TRP A 116 13.71 -3.02 1.46
N GLU A 117 14.78 -3.47 0.84
CA GLU A 117 15.58 -4.60 1.36
C GLU A 117 16.17 -4.34 2.76
N LEU A 118 16.49 -3.08 3.08
CA LEU A 118 16.95 -2.69 4.42
C LEU A 118 15.84 -2.68 5.46
N TYR A 119 14.61 -2.29 5.07
CA TYR A 119 13.49 -2.10 6.00
C TYR A 119 12.54 -3.29 6.11
N ARG A 120 12.48 -4.14 5.08
CA ARG A 120 11.53 -5.27 5.07
C ARG A 120 11.76 -6.23 6.24
N PRO A 121 10.70 -6.62 6.96
CA PRO A 121 10.82 -7.54 8.10
C PRO A 121 11.09 -8.98 7.66
N VAL A 122 10.75 -9.33 6.43
CA VAL A 122 10.90 -10.65 5.82
C VAL A 122 11.23 -10.47 4.33
N PRO A 123 11.84 -11.47 3.65
CA PRO A 123 12.29 -11.34 2.26
C PRO A 123 11.12 -11.37 1.25
N LYS A 124 10.18 -10.45 1.39
CA LYS A 124 9.04 -10.25 0.46
C LYS A 124 9.28 -9.02 -0.41
N LYS A 125 8.68 -9.01 -1.61
CA LYS A 125 8.83 -7.92 -2.58
C LYS A 125 8.12 -6.65 -2.10
N PHE A 126 8.52 -5.48 -2.55
CA PHE A 126 7.86 -4.20 -2.25
C PHE A 126 6.36 -4.24 -2.60
N HIS A 127 5.99 -4.90 -3.68
CA HIS A 127 4.59 -5.07 -4.09
C HIS A 127 3.70 -5.76 -3.02
N SER A 128 4.31 -6.48 -2.07
CA SER A 128 3.59 -7.05 -0.93
C SER A 128 2.85 -6.00 -0.09
N LEU A 129 3.33 -4.77 -0.06
CA LEU A 129 2.68 -3.66 0.64
C LEU A 129 1.30 -3.36 0.06
N ARG A 130 1.20 -3.38 -1.27
CA ARG A 130 -0.08 -3.18 -1.97
C ARG A 130 -1.08 -4.31 -1.69
N HIS A 131 -0.62 -5.54 -1.71
CA HIS A 131 -1.47 -6.68 -1.36
C HIS A 131 -1.91 -6.63 0.09
N THR A 132 -1.03 -6.24 1.00
CA THR A 132 -1.34 -6.06 2.43
C THR A 132 -2.41 -4.99 2.62
N PHE A 133 -2.26 -3.83 1.99
CA PHE A 133 -3.26 -2.77 1.99
C PHE A 133 -4.63 -3.28 1.52
N ALA A 134 -4.66 -3.98 0.39
CA ALA A 134 -5.90 -4.52 -0.17
C ALA A 134 -6.59 -5.51 0.75
N ILE A 135 -5.83 -6.44 1.34
CA ILE A 135 -6.34 -7.44 2.27
C ILE A 135 -6.90 -6.76 3.54
N GLU A 136 -6.13 -5.85 4.15
CA GLU A 136 -6.57 -5.12 5.34
C GLU A 136 -7.84 -4.29 5.07
N LEU A 137 -7.91 -3.61 3.92
CA LEU A 137 -9.08 -2.84 3.53
C LEU A 137 -10.30 -3.74 3.33
N TYR A 138 -10.11 -4.87 2.63
CA TYR A 138 -11.21 -5.81 2.42
C TYR A 138 -11.65 -6.49 3.73
N GLN A 139 -10.74 -6.91 4.58
CA GLN A 139 -11.09 -7.47 5.90
C GLN A 139 -11.91 -6.50 6.73
N LYS A 140 -11.58 -5.22 6.67
CA LYS A 140 -12.28 -4.16 7.40
C LYS A 140 -13.65 -3.84 6.83
N THR A 141 -13.81 -3.81 5.52
CA THR A 141 -15.00 -3.28 4.84
C THR A 141 -15.90 -4.34 4.23
N LYS A 142 -15.35 -5.50 3.88
CA LYS A 142 -16.00 -6.57 3.10
C LYS A 142 -16.54 -6.09 1.75
N ASP A 143 -15.98 -5.00 1.22
CA ASP A 143 -16.40 -4.35 0.00
C ASP A 143 -15.30 -4.43 -1.07
N LEU A 144 -15.46 -5.36 -2.02
CA LEU A 144 -14.53 -5.52 -3.15
C LEU A 144 -14.53 -4.33 -4.09
N ARG A 145 -15.65 -3.64 -4.24
CA ARG A 145 -15.73 -2.46 -5.10
C ARG A 145 -14.90 -1.33 -4.53
N LEU A 146 -14.95 -1.12 -3.21
CA LEU A 146 -14.10 -0.16 -2.54
C LEU A 146 -12.62 -0.48 -2.73
N VAL A 147 -12.23 -1.75 -2.56
CA VAL A 147 -10.85 -2.20 -2.80
C VAL A 147 -10.43 -1.96 -4.25
N GLN A 148 -11.30 -2.27 -5.22
CA GLN A 148 -11.06 -2.01 -6.64
C GLN A 148 -10.75 -0.53 -6.89
N VAL A 149 -11.58 0.36 -6.38
CA VAL A 149 -11.42 1.81 -6.53
C VAL A 149 -10.14 2.29 -5.86
N ALA A 150 -9.89 1.88 -4.62
CA ALA A 150 -8.71 2.27 -3.86
C ALA A 150 -7.40 1.81 -4.52
N LEU A 151 -7.41 0.67 -5.20
CA LEU A 151 -6.25 0.18 -5.96
C LEU A 151 -6.15 0.75 -7.37
N GLY A 152 -7.20 1.39 -7.88
CA GLY A 152 -7.27 1.86 -9.27
C GLY A 152 -7.37 0.73 -10.30
N HIS A 153 -7.90 -0.44 -9.93
CA HIS A 153 -8.09 -1.54 -10.87
C HIS A 153 -9.22 -1.23 -11.85
N ARG A 154 -8.93 -1.21 -13.15
CA ARG A 154 -9.96 -1.04 -14.20
C ARG A 154 -10.88 -2.25 -14.29
N ASN A 155 -10.33 -3.45 -14.10
CA ASN A 155 -11.07 -4.69 -14.12
C ASN A 155 -11.21 -5.26 -12.71
N ILE A 156 -12.46 -5.52 -12.28
CA ILE A 156 -12.76 -6.12 -10.98
C ILE A 156 -12.11 -7.51 -10.80
N ALA A 157 -11.88 -8.24 -11.89
CA ALA A 157 -11.20 -9.54 -11.84
C ALA A 157 -9.82 -9.47 -11.15
N ASN A 158 -9.10 -8.35 -11.29
CA ASN A 158 -7.82 -8.12 -10.62
C ASN A 158 -7.96 -7.94 -9.11
N THR A 159 -9.16 -7.61 -8.63
CA THR A 159 -9.48 -7.43 -7.22
C THR A 159 -10.05 -8.70 -6.59
N MET A 160 -10.65 -9.57 -7.39
CA MET A 160 -11.29 -10.81 -6.92
C MET A 160 -10.34 -11.73 -6.14
N VAL A 161 -9.04 -11.65 -6.40
CA VAL A 161 -8.02 -12.44 -5.68
C VAL A 161 -8.04 -12.19 -4.16
N TYR A 162 -8.55 -11.04 -3.73
CA TYR A 162 -8.66 -10.69 -2.31
C TYR A 162 -9.91 -11.25 -1.65
N ALA A 163 -10.93 -11.67 -2.41
CA ALA A 163 -12.15 -12.26 -1.90
C ALA A 163 -11.90 -13.56 -1.13
N ASP A 164 -10.94 -14.34 -1.58
CA ASP A 164 -10.59 -15.63 -0.98
C ASP A 164 -9.92 -15.50 0.40
N TYR A 165 -9.50 -14.28 0.78
CA TYR A 165 -8.78 -14.00 2.04
C TYR A 165 -9.66 -13.43 3.15
N VAL A 166 -10.94 -13.27 2.90
CA VAL A 166 -11.87 -12.57 3.80
C VAL A 166 -12.27 -13.41 4.97
N TYR A 167 -12.32 -14.70 4.79
CA TYR A 167 -12.81 -15.60 5.81
C TYR A 167 -11.65 -16.37 6.43
N SER A 168 -11.28 -16.01 7.65
CA SER A 168 -10.47 -16.89 8.48
C SER A 168 -11.23 -18.20 8.74
N GLN A 169 -10.53 -19.27 9.07
CA GLN A 169 -11.18 -20.54 9.45
C GLN A 169 -12.14 -20.36 10.63
N GLN A 170 -11.85 -19.42 11.52
CA GLN A 170 -12.75 -19.08 12.64
C GLN A 170 -14.02 -18.39 12.15
N GLU A 171 -13.93 -17.48 11.19
CA GLU A 171 -15.08 -16.82 10.60
C GLU A 171 -15.91 -17.79 9.76
N LEU A 172 -15.28 -18.63 8.94
CA LEU A 172 -15.97 -19.69 8.21
C LEU A 172 -16.73 -20.62 9.16
N ARG A 173 -16.09 -21.02 10.25
CA ARG A 173 -16.73 -21.86 11.25
C ARG A 173 -17.98 -21.21 11.87
N LYS A 174 -17.91 -19.90 12.16
CA LYS A 174 -19.07 -19.15 12.70
C LYS A 174 -20.20 -18.97 11.69
N LEU A 175 -19.86 -18.91 10.39
CA LEU A 175 -20.85 -18.66 9.33
C LEU A 175 -21.50 -19.94 8.81
N ILE A 176 -20.79 -21.06 8.87
CA ILE A 176 -21.24 -22.34 8.30
C ILE A 176 -21.84 -23.26 9.37
N LEU A 177 -21.38 -23.22 10.60
CA LEU A 177 -21.81 -24.04 11.73
C LEU A 177 -22.62 -23.24 12.75
#